data_f96df9e51020a53728e73aa9bb02f6d9
#
_entry.id   f96df9e51020a53728e73aa9bb02f6d9
#
_cell.length_a   1.000
_cell.length_b   1.000
_cell.length_c   1.000
_cell.angle_alpha   90.00
_cell.angle_beta   90.00
_cell.angle_gamma   90.00
#
_symmetry.space_group_name_H-M   'P 1'
#
loop_
_entity.id
_entity.type
_entity.pdbx_description
1 polymer ?
#
loop_
_entity_poly.entity_id
_entity_poly.type
_entity_poly.pdbx_seq_one_letter_code
_entity_poly.pdbx_strand_id
1 'polypeptide(L)'
;MTYQHRTLDVDGLATHYLEAGEGDPIVLLHGGEFGVSAEIAWEKIIPVLTQRYRVLAPDMLGFGGSAKVVDFTDGRGMRIRHIARFCELLGVSSAHFVGNSMGAINLLVDQTSAAPVLPVRSMVAICGGG
;
A
#
# COMPACT_ATOMS: atom_id res chain seq x y z
N MET A 1 7.66 20.37 -2.22
CA MET A 1 6.89 19.11 -2.11
C MET A 1 7.85 17.96 -2.08
N THR A 2 7.70 17.13 -1.07
CA THR A 2 8.59 15.98 -0.91
C THR A 2 8.07 14.73 -1.61
N TYR A 3 6.86 14.75 -2.13
CA TYR A 3 6.26 13.63 -2.85
C TYR A 3 5.34 14.12 -3.95
N GLN A 4 5.07 13.24 -4.91
CA GLN A 4 4.18 13.52 -6.02
C GLN A 4 2.91 12.68 -5.91
N HIS A 5 1.79 13.27 -6.28
CA HIS A 5 0.52 12.56 -6.42
C HIS A 5 0.46 11.95 -7.81
N ARG A 6 0.17 10.67 -7.89
CA ARG A 6 0.05 9.94 -9.15
C ARG A 6 -1.22 9.13 -9.17
N THR A 7 -1.67 8.82 -10.37
CA THR A 7 -2.81 7.92 -10.57
C THR A 7 -2.41 6.83 -11.55
N LEU A 8 -2.73 5.59 -11.24
CA LEU A 8 -2.48 4.43 -12.07
C LEU A 8 -3.78 3.66 -12.27
N ASP A 9 -4.04 3.25 -13.50
CA ASP A 9 -5.14 2.33 -13.77
C ASP A 9 -4.66 0.91 -13.45
N VAL A 10 -5.24 0.32 -12.41
CA VAL A 10 -4.93 -1.06 -12.00
C VAL A 10 -6.09 -1.93 -12.42
N ASP A 11 -5.99 -2.49 -13.65
CA ASP A 11 -7.00 -3.37 -14.25
C ASP A 11 -8.41 -2.76 -14.22
N GLY A 12 -8.51 -1.48 -14.61
CA GLY A 12 -9.77 -0.75 -14.65
C GLY A 12 -10.12 0.01 -13.38
N LEU A 13 -9.31 -0.11 -12.33
CA LEU A 13 -9.55 0.58 -11.05
C LEU A 13 -8.57 1.74 -10.89
N ALA A 14 -9.07 2.96 -10.92
CA ALA A 14 -8.24 4.14 -10.70
C ALA A 14 -7.63 4.08 -9.30
N THR A 15 -6.30 4.19 -9.23
CA THR A 15 -5.56 4.06 -7.99
C THR A 15 -4.68 5.28 -7.80
N HIS A 16 -5.00 6.06 -6.78
CA HIS A 16 -4.18 7.21 -6.39
C HIS A 16 -3.06 6.73 -5.46
N TYR A 17 -1.85 7.25 -5.66
CA TYR A 17 -0.73 6.95 -4.78
C TYR A 17 0.26 8.11 -4.73
N LEU A 18 1.05 8.11 -3.67
CA LEU A 18 2.16 9.05 -3.52
C LEU A 18 3.43 8.35 -3.92
N GLU A 19 4.30 9.06 -4.63
CA GLU A 19 5.62 8.54 -4.99
C GLU A 19 6.68 9.58 -4.68
N ALA A 20 7.80 9.13 -4.10
CA ALA A 20 8.93 10.01 -3.80
C ALA A 20 10.21 9.21 -3.63
N GLY A 21 11.34 9.85 -3.94
CA GLY A 21 12.65 9.27 -3.73
C GLY A 21 13.09 8.26 -4.76
N GLU A 22 14.29 7.76 -4.59
CA GLU A 22 14.92 6.75 -5.43
C GLU A 22 15.58 5.70 -4.55
N GLY A 23 15.83 4.52 -5.11
CA GLY A 23 16.46 3.43 -4.40
C GLY A 23 15.54 2.22 -4.27
N ASP A 24 15.79 1.39 -3.26
CA ASP A 24 14.98 0.22 -3.01
C ASP A 24 13.53 0.63 -2.71
N PRO A 25 12.54 -0.07 -3.29
CA PRO A 25 11.15 0.29 -3.06
C PRO A 25 10.70 -0.05 -1.64
N ILE A 26 9.94 0.89 -1.07
CA ILE A 26 9.22 0.67 0.18
C ILE A 26 7.76 1.06 -0.04
N VAL A 27 6.85 0.15 0.27
CA VAL A 27 5.41 0.33 0.09
C VAL A 27 4.77 0.56 1.46
N LEU A 28 4.00 1.64 1.57
CA LEU A 28 3.34 2.04 2.81
C LEU A 28 1.84 1.80 2.68
N LEU A 29 1.29 0.96 3.55
CA LEU A 29 -0.14 0.61 3.55
C LEU A 29 -0.83 1.21 4.77
N HIS A 30 -1.77 2.12 4.52
CA HIS A 30 -2.48 2.85 5.58
C HIS A 30 -3.53 2.00 6.30
N GLY A 31 -4.06 2.54 7.40
CA GLY A 31 -5.13 1.91 8.15
C GLY A 31 -6.51 2.10 7.53
N GLY A 32 -7.53 1.61 8.20
CA GLY A 32 -8.90 1.62 7.70
C GLY A 32 -9.83 2.61 8.38
N GLU A 33 -9.30 3.63 9.07
CA GLU A 33 -10.12 4.63 9.72
C GLU A 33 -10.90 5.44 8.70
N PHE A 34 -12.09 5.90 9.09
CA PHE A 34 -12.91 6.76 8.25
C PHE A 34 -12.13 8.04 7.87
N GLY A 35 -12.10 8.33 6.59
CA GLY A 35 -11.43 9.53 6.08
C GLY A 35 -9.92 9.42 5.92
N VAL A 36 -9.32 8.25 6.20
CA VAL A 36 -7.88 8.06 6.04
C VAL A 36 -7.49 8.02 4.57
N SER A 37 -6.26 8.45 4.29
CA SER A 37 -5.61 8.30 2.98
C SER A 37 -4.13 8.03 3.22
N ALA A 38 -3.42 7.67 2.16
CA ALA A 38 -1.97 7.51 2.23
C ALA A 38 -1.30 8.81 2.69
N GLU A 39 -1.77 9.96 2.19
CA GLU A 39 -1.19 11.24 2.56
C GLU A 39 -1.37 11.54 4.04
N ILE A 40 -2.59 11.38 4.56
CA ILE A 40 -2.85 11.61 5.98
C ILE A 40 -2.01 10.69 6.85
N ALA A 41 -1.90 9.42 6.45
CA ALA A 41 -1.18 8.44 7.25
C ALA A 41 0.33 8.66 7.23
N TRP A 42 0.91 9.03 6.09
CA TRP A 42 2.35 8.91 5.87
C TRP A 42 3.07 10.21 5.55
N GLU A 43 2.38 11.35 5.42
CA GLU A 43 3.00 12.59 4.95
C GLU A 43 4.23 13.02 5.77
N LYS A 44 4.25 12.69 7.05
CA LYS A 44 5.35 13.10 7.94
C LYS A 44 6.56 12.18 7.87
N ILE A 45 6.35 10.91 7.52
CA ILE A 45 7.44 9.95 7.47
C ILE A 45 8.07 9.83 6.08
N ILE A 46 7.33 10.17 5.03
CA ILE A 46 7.84 10.07 3.66
C ILE A 46 9.16 10.84 3.49
N PRO A 47 9.29 12.09 3.95
CA PRO A 47 10.56 12.83 3.77
C PRO A 47 11.77 12.14 4.39
N VAL A 48 11.57 11.40 5.48
CA VAL A 48 12.66 10.66 6.13
C VAL A 48 13.05 9.46 5.29
N LEU A 49 12.07 8.73 4.76
CA LEU A 49 12.31 7.51 3.99
C LEU A 49 12.94 7.79 2.63
N THR A 50 12.64 8.94 2.02
CA THR A 50 13.16 9.29 0.69
C THR A 50 14.66 9.52 0.65
N GLN A 51 15.31 9.57 1.81
CA GLN A 51 16.76 9.66 1.87
C GLN A 51 17.44 8.38 1.36
N ARG A 52 16.73 7.25 1.38
CA ARG A 52 17.29 5.95 0.98
C ARG A 52 16.38 5.11 0.09
N TYR A 53 15.08 5.42 0.05
CA TYR A 53 14.11 4.54 -0.57
C TYR A 53 13.28 5.27 -1.62
N ARG A 54 12.81 4.48 -2.58
CA ARG A 54 11.71 4.88 -3.44
C ARG A 54 10.43 4.54 -2.68
N VAL A 55 9.70 5.57 -2.26
CA VAL A 55 8.48 5.41 -1.46
C VAL A 55 7.27 5.33 -2.38
N LEU A 56 6.45 4.31 -2.17
CA LEU A 56 5.17 4.13 -2.87
C LEU A 56 4.09 3.98 -1.80
N ALA A 57 3.17 4.94 -1.74
CA ALA A 57 2.12 4.96 -0.74
C ALA A 57 0.75 5.04 -1.42
N PRO A 58 0.14 3.89 -1.76
CA PRO A 58 -1.16 3.89 -2.41
C PRO A 58 -2.29 4.15 -1.42
N ASP A 59 -3.34 4.81 -1.92
CA ASP A 59 -4.64 4.76 -1.28
C ASP A 59 -5.24 3.40 -1.61
N MET A 60 -5.55 2.62 -0.58
CA MET A 60 -6.18 1.32 -0.81
C MET A 60 -7.61 1.49 -1.33
N LEU A 61 -8.10 0.49 -2.05
CA LEU A 61 -9.46 0.54 -2.62
C LEU A 61 -10.49 0.90 -1.55
N GLY A 62 -11.35 1.85 -1.88
CA GLY A 62 -12.34 2.39 -0.97
C GLY A 62 -11.89 3.63 -0.21
N PHE A 63 -10.62 4.04 -0.33
CA PHE A 63 -10.05 5.15 0.44
C PHE A 63 -9.42 6.21 -0.46
N GLY A 64 -9.34 7.42 0.07
CA GLY A 64 -8.68 8.54 -0.60
C GLY A 64 -9.14 8.77 -2.02
N GLY A 65 -8.20 8.88 -2.94
CA GLY A 65 -8.47 9.09 -4.36
C GLY A 65 -8.60 7.82 -5.19
N SER A 66 -8.54 6.64 -4.58
CA SER A 66 -8.69 5.38 -5.29
C SER A 66 -10.16 4.99 -5.46
N ALA A 67 -10.41 4.07 -6.39
CA ALA A 67 -11.77 3.63 -6.72
C ALA A 67 -12.53 3.14 -5.48
N LYS A 68 -13.82 3.50 -5.41
CA LYS A 68 -14.70 3.11 -4.32
C LYS A 68 -15.46 1.86 -4.72
N VAL A 69 -14.85 0.72 -4.47
CA VAL A 69 -15.44 -0.59 -4.80
C VAL A 69 -15.55 -1.43 -3.53
N VAL A 70 -16.52 -2.32 -3.52
CA VAL A 70 -16.80 -3.20 -2.38
C VAL A 70 -16.91 -4.62 -2.89
N ASP A 71 -16.25 -5.55 -2.20
CA ASP A 71 -16.41 -6.97 -2.42
C ASP A 71 -17.05 -7.56 -1.15
N PHE A 72 -18.31 -7.97 -1.26
CA PHE A 72 -19.08 -8.46 -0.11
C PHE A 72 -18.64 -9.86 0.34
N THR A 73 -17.89 -10.57 -0.49
CA THR A 73 -17.45 -11.94 -0.16
C THR A 73 -16.02 -11.97 0.37
N ASP A 74 -15.14 -11.07 -0.11
CA ASP A 74 -13.73 -11.08 0.29
C ASP A 74 -13.09 -9.70 0.09
N GLY A 75 -13.54 -8.74 0.87
CA GLY A 75 -13.02 -7.36 0.77
C GLY A 75 -11.53 -7.26 1.06
N ARG A 76 -11.03 -8.03 2.04
CA ARG A 76 -9.62 -8.05 2.38
C ARG A 76 -8.79 -8.64 1.24
N GLY A 77 -9.19 -9.78 0.72
CA GLY A 77 -8.49 -10.41 -0.39
C GLY A 77 -8.47 -9.53 -1.63
N MET A 78 -9.56 -8.83 -1.90
CA MET A 78 -9.63 -7.86 -2.99
C MET A 78 -8.55 -6.78 -2.84
N ARG A 79 -8.41 -6.20 -1.65
CA ARG A 79 -7.40 -5.15 -1.41
C ARG A 79 -5.99 -5.70 -1.50
N ILE A 80 -5.74 -6.90 -1.00
CA ILE A 80 -4.43 -7.54 -1.10
C ILE A 80 -4.06 -7.79 -2.57
N ARG A 81 -4.97 -8.36 -3.35
CA ARG A 81 -4.73 -8.63 -4.78
C ARG A 81 -4.52 -7.32 -5.56
N HIS A 82 -5.26 -6.28 -5.21
CA HIS A 82 -5.11 -4.97 -5.83
C HIS A 82 -3.70 -4.40 -5.60
N ILE A 83 -3.19 -4.47 -4.37
CA ILE A 83 -1.83 -4.00 -4.07
C ILE A 83 -0.78 -4.85 -4.77
N ALA A 84 -0.98 -6.16 -4.85
CA ALA A 84 -0.06 -7.05 -5.58
C ALA A 84 0.02 -6.64 -7.06
N ARG A 85 -1.13 -6.39 -7.69
CA ARG A 85 -1.19 -5.96 -9.09
C ARG A 85 -0.61 -4.57 -9.29
N PHE A 86 -0.86 -3.66 -8.35
CA PHE A 86 -0.26 -2.32 -8.32
C PHE A 86 1.27 -2.42 -8.36
N CYS A 87 1.85 -3.23 -7.49
CA CYS A 87 3.30 -3.45 -7.48
C CYS A 87 3.80 -4.02 -8.80
N GLU A 88 3.10 -5.01 -9.34
CA GLU A 88 3.47 -5.65 -10.60
C GLU A 88 3.49 -4.66 -11.75
N LEU A 89 2.46 -3.80 -11.85
CA LEU A 89 2.38 -2.78 -12.91
C LEU A 89 3.47 -1.72 -12.79
N LEU A 90 3.94 -1.44 -11.59
CA LEU A 90 5.04 -0.50 -11.37
C LEU A 90 6.43 -1.16 -11.46
N GLY A 91 6.49 -2.45 -11.79
CA GLY A 91 7.76 -3.15 -11.92
C GLY A 91 8.41 -3.48 -10.57
N VAL A 92 7.63 -3.49 -9.49
CA VAL A 92 8.13 -3.78 -8.14
C VAL A 92 7.98 -5.26 -7.86
N SER A 93 9.08 -6.02 -7.99
CA SER A 93 9.09 -7.47 -7.77
C SER A 93 9.51 -7.86 -6.36
N SER A 94 10.07 -6.93 -5.59
CA SER A 94 10.50 -7.15 -4.21
C SER A 94 10.58 -5.80 -3.52
N ALA A 95 9.94 -5.66 -2.37
CA ALA A 95 9.89 -4.38 -1.66
C ALA A 95 9.84 -4.59 -0.14
N HIS A 96 10.30 -3.56 0.58
CA HIS A 96 9.99 -3.45 2.00
C HIS A 96 8.56 -2.96 2.13
N PHE A 97 7.81 -3.49 3.09
CA PHE A 97 6.43 -3.08 3.34
C PHE A 97 6.30 -2.58 4.77
N VAL A 98 5.58 -1.48 4.93
CA VAL A 98 5.17 -0.99 6.24
C VAL A 98 3.66 -0.88 6.22
N GLY A 99 3.00 -1.56 7.14
CA GLY A 99 1.55 -1.51 7.26
C GLY A 99 1.12 -1.03 8.63
N ASN A 100 0.08 -0.21 8.68
CA ASN A 100 -0.51 0.26 9.92
C ASN A 100 -1.95 -0.23 10.04
N SER A 101 -2.31 -0.81 11.17
CA SER A 101 -3.67 -1.29 11.45
C SER A 101 -4.19 -2.23 10.35
N MET A 102 -5.18 -1.84 9.57
CA MET A 102 -5.70 -2.65 8.45
C MET A 102 -4.59 -3.04 7.47
N GLY A 103 -3.68 -2.11 7.16
CA GLY A 103 -2.54 -2.41 6.29
C GLY A 103 -1.63 -3.48 6.88
N ALA A 104 -1.39 -3.44 8.18
CA ALA A 104 -0.61 -4.45 8.88
C ALA A 104 -1.30 -5.82 8.84
N ILE A 105 -2.60 -5.83 9.09
CA ILE A 105 -3.40 -7.07 9.05
C ILE A 105 -3.34 -7.69 7.66
N ASN A 106 -3.49 -6.89 6.62
CA ASN A 106 -3.43 -7.38 5.24
C ASN A 106 -2.06 -8.00 4.93
N LEU A 107 -0.97 -7.39 5.40
CA LEU A 107 0.37 -7.96 5.24
C LEU A 107 0.49 -9.30 5.95
N LEU A 108 0.03 -9.38 7.19
CA LEU A 108 0.12 -10.61 7.98
C LEU A 108 -0.73 -11.72 7.38
N VAL A 109 -1.94 -11.41 6.95
CA VAL A 109 -2.84 -12.38 6.32
C VAL A 109 -2.21 -12.93 5.04
N ASP A 110 -1.67 -12.06 4.19
CA ASP A 110 -1.03 -12.52 2.95
C ASP A 110 0.19 -13.36 3.23
N GLN A 111 1.10 -12.90 4.10
CA GLN A 111 2.37 -13.56 4.33
C GLN A 111 2.26 -14.86 5.11
N THR A 112 1.16 -15.09 5.80
CA THR A 112 0.89 -16.34 6.51
C THR A 112 -0.02 -17.26 5.71
N SER A 113 -0.46 -16.86 4.53
CA SER A 113 -1.30 -17.68 3.67
C SER A 113 -0.48 -18.77 2.97
N ALA A 114 -1.18 -19.76 2.39
CA ALA A 114 -0.53 -20.85 1.65
C ALA A 114 0.14 -20.35 0.36
N ALA A 115 -0.34 -19.24 -0.21
CA ALA A 115 0.17 -18.69 -1.46
C ALA A 115 0.23 -17.15 -1.39
N PRO A 116 1.24 -16.59 -0.72
CA PRO A 116 1.39 -15.13 -0.64
C PRO A 116 1.53 -14.49 -2.02
N VAL A 117 0.89 -13.37 -2.22
CA VAL A 117 0.92 -12.65 -3.50
C VAL A 117 1.67 -11.33 -3.44
N LEU A 118 1.86 -10.75 -2.26
CA LEU A 118 2.59 -9.50 -2.11
C LEU A 118 4.10 -9.73 -2.19
N PRO A 119 4.84 -8.89 -2.93
CA PRO A 119 6.29 -9.07 -3.12
C PRO A 119 7.09 -8.56 -1.91
N VAL A 120 6.86 -9.14 -0.75
CA VAL A 120 7.45 -8.69 0.52
C VAL A 120 8.87 -9.21 0.69
N ARG A 121 9.84 -8.30 0.77
CA ARG A 121 11.23 -8.59 1.15
C ARG A 121 11.37 -8.54 2.67
N SER A 122 10.79 -7.53 3.28
CA SER A 122 10.72 -7.36 4.72
C SER A 122 9.48 -6.56 5.05
N MET A 123 9.00 -6.65 6.27
CA MET A 123 7.81 -5.88 6.65
C MET A 123 7.87 -5.40 8.09
N VAL A 124 7.22 -4.27 8.32
CA VAL A 124 6.94 -3.73 9.65
C VAL A 124 5.43 -3.63 9.79
N ALA A 125 4.87 -4.30 10.78
CA ALA A 125 3.44 -4.26 11.07
C ALA A 125 3.23 -3.43 12.35
N ILE A 126 2.52 -2.31 12.20
CA ILE A 126 2.27 -1.37 13.28
C ILE A 126 0.82 -1.47 13.70
N CYS A 127 0.56 -1.68 15.01
CA CYS A 127 -0.80 -1.78 15.55
C CYS A 127 -1.66 -2.80 14.79
N GLY A 128 -1.03 -3.85 14.28
CA GLY A 128 -1.75 -4.89 13.56
C GLY A 128 -2.51 -5.73 14.56
N GLY A 129 -3.78 -5.62 14.65
CA GLY A 129 -4.64 -6.32 15.60
C GLY A 129 -4.22 -7.78 15.82
N GLY A 130 -4.04 -8.10 17.03
CA GLY A 130 -3.59 -9.43 17.47
C GLY A 130 -4.67 -10.47 17.40
#